data_6b3e754f48a5503f8484a4c50b9537e2
#
_entry.id   6b3e754f48a5503f8484a4c50b9537e2
#
_cell.length_a   1.000
_cell.length_b   1.000
_cell.length_c   1.000
_cell.angle_alpha   90.00
_cell.angle_beta   90.00
_cell.angle_gamma   90.00
#
_symmetry.space_group_name_H-M   'P 1'
#
loop_
_entity.id
_entity.type
_entity.pdbx_description
1 polymer ?
#
loop_
_entity_poly.entity_id
_entity_poly.type
_entity_poly.pdbx_seq_one_letter_code
_entity_poly.pdbx_strand_id
1 'polypeptide(L)'
;MPEPVAPDPRSGASAAPTTIAIPGKYTWIFTAGGAVVGLIAAFIVGPVVAWLLGLIGDAPGPLRLAAELPFVWAVPVLTIIGAVAGFLIAASWAEDAGTIDVTDDGITVHTKSTDRFIAAGGIATVAQAGKKEMVILDSDGRELFRGGLEEEMVAGLRAALAEHGYPALEASDPFDAAFITWVDGDGRLDPDIENLLRARRRALTDEKPGAAEDALDSLRTAGVMVRDRDGRQQYRVVGTSASPSHEADHPGH
;
A
#
# COMPACT_ATOMS: atom_id res chain seq x y z
N MET A 1 -51.23 -31.82 -10.52
CA MET A 1 -49.87 -32.06 -10.02
C MET A 1 -48.97 -31.10 -10.76
N PRO A 2 -48.36 -30.09 -10.11
CA PRO A 2 -47.35 -29.27 -10.75
C PRO A 2 -46.05 -30.06 -10.84
N GLU A 3 -45.43 -30.02 -12.01
CA GLU A 3 -44.13 -30.60 -12.31
C GLU A 3 -43.01 -29.97 -11.45
N PRO A 4 -42.07 -30.75 -10.89
CA PRO A 4 -40.97 -30.15 -10.15
C PRO A 4 -40.06 -29.41 -11.12
N VAL A 5 -39.92 -28.10 -10.90
CA VAL A 5 -38.94 -27.25 -11.57
C VAL A 5 -37.54 -27.74 -11.22
N ALA A 6 -36.84 -28.24 -12.21
CA ALA A 6 -35.43 -28.64 -12.06
C ALA A 6 -34.61 -27.41 -11.63
N PRO A 7 -33.72 -27.57 -10.65
CA PRO A 7 -32.82 -26.45 -10.27
C PRO A 7 -31.95 -26.09 -11.46
N ASP A 8 -31.87 -24.77 -11.74
CA ASP A 8 -31.02 -24.20 -12.79
C ASP A 8 -29.55 -24.59 -12.50
N PRO A 9 -28.86 -25.29 -13.42
CA PRO A 9 -27.47 -25.69 -13.22
C PRO A 9 -26.47 -24.51 -13.21
N ARG A 10 -26.96 -23.28 -13.35
CA ARG A 10 -26.17 -22.04 -13.22
C ARG A 10 -26.15 -21.43 -11.82
N SER A 11 -26.74 -22.13 -10.82
CA SER A 11 -26.63 -21.71 -9.43
C SER A 11 -25.20 -21.99 -8.94
N GLY A 12 -24.32 -21.06 -9.27
CA GLY A 12 -23.19 -20.57 -8.51
C GLY A 12 -22.14 -21.58 -8.03
N ALA A 13 -21.29 -22.05 -8.91
CA ALA A 13 -19.92 -22.22 -8.46
C ALA A 13 -19.26 -20.83 -8.51
N SER A 14 -19.36 -20.07 -7.41
CA SER A 14 -18.52 -18.88 -7.22
C SER A 14 -17.07 -19.34 -7.40
N ALA A 15 -16.35 -18.76 -8.33
CA ALA A 15 -14.94 -19.10 -8.52
C ALA A 15 -14.21 -18.91 -7.18
N ALA A 16 -13.23 -19.78 -6.89
CA ALA A 16 -12.46 -19.66 -5.66
C ALA A 16 -11.79 -18.28 -5.63
N PRO A 17 -11.69 -17.61 -4.47
CA PRO A 17 -11.05 -16.32 -4.35
C PRO A 17 -9.60 -16.39 -4.83
N THR A 18 -9.19 -15.44 -5.67
CA THR A 18 -7.78 -15.31 -6.10
C THR A 18 -7.11 -14.31 -5.17
N THR A 19 -6.27 -14.85 -4.25
CA THR A 19 -5.52 -14.03 -3.28
C THR A 19 -4.21 -13.54 -3.89
N ILE A 20 -4.01 -12.23 -3.87
CA ILE A 20 -2.81 -11.55 -4.31
C ILE A 20 -2.04 -11.05 -3.07
N ALA A 21 -0.81 -11.51 -2.93
CA ALA A 21 0.11 -11.13 -1.86
C ALA A 21 1.52 -10.96 -2.43
N ILE A 22 2.44 -10.45 -1.61
CA ILE A 22 3.86 -10.45 -1.98
C ILE A 22 4.31 -11.91 -2.22
N PRO A 23 4.90 -12.20 -3.39
CA PRO A 23 5.33 -13.56 -3.70
C PRO A 23 6.35 -14.10 -2.70
N GLY A 24 6.14 -15.30 -2.19
CA GLY A 24 6.98 -15.94 -1.16
C GLY A 24 8.47 -16.10 -1.53
N LYS A 25 8.82 -15.99 -2.83
CA LYS A 25 10.23 -15.95 -3.27
C LYS A 25 11.04 -14.85 -2.59
N TYR A 26 10.42 -13.71 -2.28
CA TYR A 26 11.09 -12.59 -1.62
C TYR A 26 11.47 -12.92 -0.18
N THR A 27 10.67 -13.70 0.54
CA THR A 27 11.02 -14.20 1.87
C THR A 27 12.34 -14.98 1.83
N TRP A 28 12.51 -15.85 0.84
CA TRP A 28 13.74 -16.60 0.66
C TRP A 28 14.92 -15.72 0.26
N ILE A 29 14.71 -14.72 -0.60
CA ILE A 29 15.77 -13.76 -1.02
C ILE A 29 16.25 -12.97 0.19
N PHE A 30 15.36 -12.42 1.01
CA PHE A 30 15.73 -11.66 2.20
C PHE A 30 16.38 -12.54 3.26
N THR A 31 15.89 -13.76 3.48
CA THR A 31 16.47 -14.72 4.42
C THR A 31 17.89 -15.12 3.99
N ALA A 32 18.08 -15.46 2.73
CA ALA A 32 19.39 -15.82 2.20
C ALA A 32 20.35 -14.61 2.18
N GLY A 33 19.86 -13.44 1.79
CA GLY A 33 20.63 -12.20 1.85
C GLY A 33 21.06 -11.84 3.26
N GLY A 34 20.16 -11.96 4.23
CA GLY A 34 20.46 -11.80 5.65
C GLY A 34 21.52 -12.78 6.14
N ALA A 35 21.43 -14.07 5.75
CA ALA A 35 22.44 -15.07 6.08
C ALA A 35 23.82 -14.70 5.52
N VAL A 36 23.89 -14.23 4.27
CA VAL A 36 25.14 -13.78 3.64
C VAL A 36 25.72 -12.56 4.38
N VAL A 37 24.90 -11.59 4.74
CA VAL A 37 25.32 -10.42 5.54
C VAL A 37 25.83 -10.87 6.91
N GLY A 38 25.14 -11.79 7.59
CA GLY A 38 25.58 -12.37 8.86
C GLY A 38 26.91 -13.11 8.74
N LEU A 39 27.10 -13.87 7.66
CA LEU A 39 28.35 -14.55 7.36
C LEU A 39 29.49 -13.54 7.17
N ILE A 40 29.28 -12.49 6.36
CA ILE A 40 30.30 -11.42 6.16
C ILE A 40 30.60 -10.74 7.49
N ALA A 41 29.59 -10.44 8.30
CA ALA A 41 29.79 -9.85 9.62
C ALA A 41 30.67 -10.71 10.52
N ALA A 42 30.57 -12.04 10.45
CA ALA A 42 31.40 -12.95 11.24
C ALA A 42 32.90 -12.76 10.96
N PHE A 43 33.27 -12.42 9.73
CA PHE A 43 34.66 -12.15 9.37
C PHE A 43 35.16 -10.75 9.77
N ILE A 44 34.21 -9.78 9.86
CA ILE A 44 34.54 -8.37 10.13
C ILE A 44 34.52 -8.05 11.63
N VAL A 45 33.63 -8.70 12.41
CA VAL A 45 33.43 -8.38 13.83
C VAL A 45 34.71 -8.54 14.64
N GLY A 46 35.51 -9.62 14.45
CA GLY A 46 36.77 -9.85 15.16
C GLY A 46 37.76 -8.70 14.98
N PRO A 47 38.20 -8.37 13.75
CA PRO A 47 39.07 -7.24 13.48
C PRO A 47 38.56 -5.89 13.98
N VAL A 48 37.24 -5.62 13.81
CA VAL A 48 36.64 -4.35 14.25
C VAL A 48 36.67 -4.23 15.77
N VAL A 49 36.28 -5.29 16.49
CA VAL A 49 36.31 -5.31 17.96
C VAL A 49 37.76 -5.16 18.48
N ALA A 50 38.73 -5.85 17.89
CA ALA A 50 40.14 -5.71 18.25
C ALA A 50 40.65 -4.27 18.04
N TRP A 51 40.27 -3.63 16.93
CA TRP A 51 40.59 -2.24 16.64
C TRP A 51 39.96 -1.27 17.64
N LEU A 52 38.64 -1.49 17.96
CA LEU A 52 37.92 -0.65 18.88
C LEU A 52 38.45 -0.74 20.31
N LEU A 53 38.81 -1.96 20.77
CA LEU A 53 39.46 -2.19 22.07
C LEU A 53 40.83 -1.49 22.17
N GLY A 54 41.60 -1.45 21.06
CA GLY A 54 42.83 -0.70 20.99
C GLY A 54 42.68 0.82 21.12
N LEU A 55 41.47 1.34 20.77
CA LEU A 55 41.18 2.78 20.80
C LEU A 55 40.60 3.25 22.15
N ILE A 56 39.75 2.44 22.81
CA ILE A 56 38.94 2.84 23.96
C ILE A 56 39.49 2.27 25.28
N GLY A 57 40.37 1.28 25.23
CA GLY A 57 41.04 0.69 26.40
C GLY A 57 40.16 -0.22 27.27
N ASP A 58 38.82 -0.09 27.23
CA ASP A 58 37.91 -0.96 27.97
C ASP A 58 36.56 -1.11 27.24
N ALA A 59 36.07 -2.33 27.06
CA ALA A 59 34.85 -2.60 26.33
C ALA A 59 33.67 -2.89 27.26
N PRO A 60 32.42 -2.39 26.95
CA PRO A 60 31.19 -2.84 27.59
C PRO A 60 31.01 -4.36 27.50
N GLY A 61 30.43 -5.00 28.53
CA GLY A 61 30.31 -6.45 28.67
C GLY A 61 29.85 -7.23 27.43
N PRO A 62 28.83 -6.77 26.66
CA PRO A 62 28.40 -7.47 25.44
C PRO A 62 29.46 -7.55 24.33
N LEU A 63 30.33 -6.54 24.22
CA LEU A 63 31.46 -6.50 23.26
C LEU A 63 32.58 -7.43 23.64
N ARG A 64 32.84 -7.61 24.95
CA ARG A 64 33.82 -8.61 25.45
C ARG A 64 33.37 -10.04 25.13
N LEU A 65 32.09 -10.36 25.36
CA LEU A 65 31.51 -11.65 24.99
C LEU A 65 31.65 -11.94 23.50
N ALA A 66 31.43 -10.93 22.65
CA ALA A 66 31.59 -11.06 21.19
C ALA A 66 33.05 -11.26 20.77
N ALA A 67 34.02 -10.65 21.50
CA ALA A 67 35.45 -10.78 21.25
C ALA A 67 35.99 -12.14 21.68
N GLU A 68 35.44 -12.76 22.71
CA GLU A 68 35.84 -14.06 23.25
C GLU A 68 35.21 -15.25 22.51
N LEU A 69 34.23 -15.01 21.61
CA LEU A 69 33.57 -16.09 20.85
C LEU A 69 34.62 -16.70 19.88
N PRO A 70 34.94 -18.01 19.99
CA PRO A 70 35.79 -18.66 19.00
C PRO A 70 35.15 -18.50 17.60
N PHE A 71 35.96 -18.17 16.61
CA PHE A 71 35.53 -17.94 15.22
C PHE A 71 34.63 -19.07 14.67
N VAL A 72 34.90 -20.32 15.11
CA VAL A 72 34.07 -21.49 14.75
C VAL A 72 32.60 -21.35 15.16
N TRP A 73 32.31 -20.63 16.27
CA TRP A 73 30.98 -20.38 16.73
C TRP A 73 30.42 -19.04 16.24
N ALA A 74 31.27 -18.05 16.01
CA ALA A 74 30.84 -16.75 15.48
C ALA A 74 30.18 -16.87 14.10
N VAL A 75 30.75 -17.70 13.22
CA VAL A 75 30.23 -17.93 11.86
C VAL A 75 28.78 -18.45 11.87
N PRO A 76 28.46 -19.61 12.47
CA PRO A 76 27.09 -20.12 12.44
C PRO A 76 26.11 -19.20 13.20
N VAL A 77 26.52 -18.63 14.32
CA VAL A 77 25.64 -17.76 15.13
C VAL A 77 25.26 -16.49 14.35
N LEU A 78 26.24 -15.77 13.79
CA LEU A 78 25.96 -14.55 13.05
C LEU A 78 25.23 -14.82 11.74
N THR A 79 25.49 -15.95 11.07
CA THR A 79 24.75 -16.36 9.87
C THR A 79 23.28 -16.63 10.21
N ILE A 80 22.97 -17.32 11.31
CA ILE A 80 21.60 -17.58 11.77
C ILE A 80 20.91 -16.27 12.16
N ILE A 81 21.58 -15.42 12.92
CA ILE A 81 21.03 -14.10 13.31
C ILE A 81 20.69 -13.28 12.06
N GLY A 82 21.60 -13.25 11.08
CA GLY A 82 21.36 -12.56 9.80
C GLY A 82 20.19 -13.15 9.03
N ALA A 83 20.09 -14.49 8.96
CA ALA A 83 18.94 -15.17 8.32
C ALA A 83 17.61 -14.83 9.01
N VAL A 84 17.58 -14.88 10.34
CA VAL A 84 16.39 -14.52 11.13
C VAL A 84 16.00 -13.05 10.92
N ALA A 85 16.97 -12.15 10.94
CA ALA A 85 16.74 -10.74 10.68
C ALA A 85 16.16 -10.50 9.27
N GLY A 86 16.74 -11.16 8.25
CA GLY A 86 16.23 -11.11 6.88
C GLY A 86 14.81 -11.65 6.75
N PHE A 87 14.51 -12.77 7.42
CA PHE A 87 13.15 -13.32 7.47
C PHE A 87 12.15 -12.35 8.12
N LEU A 88 12.52 -11.74 9.27
CA LEU A 88 11.65 -10.78 9.97
C LEU A 88 11.38 -9.52 9.13
N ILE A 89 12.38 -9.03 8.41
CA ILE A 89 12.22 -7.90 7.48
C ILE A 89 11.23 -8.26 6.38
N ALA A 90 11.37 -9.44 5.76
CA ALA A 90 10.45 -9.90 4.72
C ALA A 90 9.02 -10.10 5.25
N ALA A 91 8.86 -10.65 6.44
CA ALA A 91 7.57 -10.84 7.09
C ALA A 91 6.89 -9.50 7.39
N SER A 92 7.63 -8.55 7.96
CA SER A 92 7.11 -7.19 8.21
C SER A 92 6.68 -6.49 6.93
N TRP A 93 7.48 -6.60 5.86
CA TRP A 93 7.11 -6.03 4.56
C TRP A 93 5.85 -6.67 3.97
N ALA A 94 5.71 -8.00 4.07
CA ALA A 94 4.51 -8.69 3.60
C ALA A 94 3.26 -8.28 4.39
N GLU A 95 3.38 -8.10 5.71
CA GLU A 95 2.29 -7.56 6.54
C GLU A 95 1.92 -6.13 6.18
N ASP A 96 2.91 -5.27 5.89
CA ASP A 96 2.68 -3.86 5.52
C ASP A 96 1.99 -3.73 4.17
N ALA A 97 2.35 -4.59 3.22
CA ALA A 97 1.73 -4.64 1.89
C ALA A 97 0.27 -5.11 1.93
N GLY A 98 -0.10 -5.93 2.91
CA GLY A 98 -1.41 -6.55 2.99
C GLY A 98 -1.67 -7.58 1.90
N THR A 99 -2.94 -7.95 1.71
CA THR A 99 -3.39 -8.88 0.66
C THR A 99 -4.63 -8.33 -0.04
N ILE A 100 -4.84 -8.77 -1.28
CA ILE A 100 -6.01 -8.42 -2.08
C ILE A 100 -6.66 -9.73 -2.53
N ASP A 101 -7.92 -9.92 -2.14
CA ASP A 101 -8.73 -11.05 -2.59
C ASP A 101 -9.68 -10.57 -3.68
N VAL A 102 -9.60 -11.19 -4.85
CA VAL A 102 -10.49 -10.93 -5.99
C VAL A 102 -11.44 -12.12 -6.14
N THR A 103 -12.72 -11.83 -6.16
CA THR A 103 -13.82 -12.79 -6.36
C THR A 103 -14.80 -12.25 -7.39
N ASP A 104 -15.74 -13.06 -7.86
CA ASP A 104 -16.80 -12.62 -8.79
C ASP A 104 -17.74 -11.58 -8.15
N ASP A 105 -17.87 -11.59 -6.81
CA ASP A 105 -18.75 -10.70 -6.05
C ASP A 105 -18.13 -9.35 -5.70
N GLY A 106 -16.79 -9.26 -5.68
CA GLY A 106 -16.08 -8.05 -5.29
C GLY A 106 -14.58 -8.23 -5.07
N ILE A 107 -13.95 -7.14 -4.69
CA ILE A 107 -12.55 -7.08 -4.30
C ILE A 107 -12.47 -6.75 -2.82
N THR A 108 -11.78 -7.60 -2.03
CA THR A 108 -11.48 -7.32 -0.63
C THR A 108 -10.02 -6.96 -0.49
N VAL A 109 -9.75 -5.81 0.12
CA VAL A 109 -8.39 -5.39 0.45
C VAL A 109 -8.19 -5.52 1.95
N HIS A 110 -7.23 -6.35 2.33
CA HIS A 110 -6.83 -6.60 3.72
C HIS A 110 -5.58 -5.80 4.02
N THR A 111 -5.69 -4.91 5.00
CA THR A 111 -4.57 -4.11 5.50
C THR A 111 -4.38 -4.38 6.99
N LYS A 112 -3.28 -3.91 7.59
CA LYS A 112 -3.06 -4.04 9.05
C LYS A 112 -4.18 -3.48 9.92
N SER A 113 -4.89 -2.47 9.42
CA SER A 113 -5.88 -1.72 10.20
C SER A 113 -7.32 -2.03 9.85
N THR A 114 -7.60 -2.49 8.64
CA THR A 114 -8.98 -2.60 8.16
C THR A 114 -9.06 -3.55 6.96
N ASP A 115 -10.14 -4.34 6.93
CA ASP A 115 -10.57 -5.08 5.76
C ASP A 115 -11.64 -4.27 5.04
N ARG A 116 -11.45 -4.03 3.74
CA ARG A 116 -12.41 -3.26 2.95
C ARG A 116 -12.91 -4.07 1.77
N PHE A 117 -14.19 -4.38 1.77
CA PHE A 117 -14.88 -5.02 0.66
C PHE A 117 -15.45 -3.98 -0.30
N ILE A 118 -15.20 -4.16 -1.58
CA ILE A 118 -15.73 -3.35 -2.68
C ILE A 118 -16.55 -4.26 -3.60
N ALA A 119 -17.86 -4.04 -3.66
CA ALA A 119 -18.76 -4.86 -4.46
C ALA A 119 -18.48 -4.71 -5.96
N ALA A 120 -18.52 -5.83 -6.70
CA ALA A 120 -18.22 -5.89 -8.13
C ALA A 120 -19.02 -4.88 -8.97
N GLY A 121 -20.33 -4.77 -8.69
CA GLY A 121 -21.22 -3.87 -9.43
C GLY A 121 -20.92 -2.37 -9.27
N GLY A 122 -20.09 -1.99 -8.31
CA GLY A 122 -19.64 -0.61 -8.13
C GLY A 122 -18.32 -0.29 -8.82
N ILE A 123 -17.59 -1.29 -9.31
CA ILE A 123 -16.23 -1.11 -9.85
C ILE A 123 -16.31 -0.79 -11.35
N ALA A 124 -15.96 0.42 -11.72
CA ALA A 124 -15.86 0.84 -13.12
C ALA A 124 -14.41 0.88 -13.63
N THR A 125 -13.46 1.24 -12.76
CA THR A 125 -12.04 1.34 -13.11
C THR A 125 -11.17 0.84 -11.96
N VAL A 126 -10.11 0.10 -12.29
CA VAL A 126 -9.01 -0.23 -11.39
C VAL A 126 -7.74 0.31 -12.03
N ALA A 127 -7.02 1.19 -11.35
CA ALA A 127 -5.86 1.87 -11.91
C ALA A 127 -4.69 1.93 -10.92
N GLN A 128 -3.46 1.97 -11.44
CA GLN A 128 -2.29 2.30 -10.64
C GLN A 128 -2.27 3.80 -10.35
N ALA A 129 -2.03 4.17 -9.10
CA ALA A 129 -1.94 5.56 -8.66
C ALA A 129 -0.50 5.88 -8.24
N GLY A 130 0.38 6.05 -9.21
CA GLY A 130 1.81 6.17 -8.97
C GLY A 130 2.51 4.82 -8.91
N LYS A 131 3.61 4.71 -8.12
CA LYS A 131 4.47 3.52 -8.12
C LYS A 131 4.01 2.43 -7.14
N LYS A 132 3.33 2.83 -6.07
CA LYS A 132 3.02 1.96 -4.92
C LYS A 132 1.58 2.08 -4.43
N GLU A 133 0.69 2.58 -5.26
CA GLU A 133 -0.71 2.73 -4.93
C GLU A 133 -1.60 2.22 -6.05
N MET A 134 -2.79 1.78 -5.70
CA MET A 134 -3.90 1.58 -6.62
C MET A 134 -5.10 2.40 -6.19
N VAL A 135 -5.96 2.68 -7.16
CA VAL A 135 -7.27 3.30 -6.95
C VAL A 135 -8.33 2.46 -7.62
N ILE A 136 -9.47 2.27 -6.95
CA ILE A 136 -10.67 1.65 -7.50
C ILE A 136 -11.73 2.75 -7.56
N LEU A 137 -12.31 2.95 -8.73
CA LEU A 137 -13.26 4.02 -9.02
C LEU A 137 -14.61 3.45 -9.45
N ASP A 138 -15.68 4.17 -9.11
CA ASP A 138 -16.99 3.96 -9.68
C ASP A 138 -17.15 4.66 -11.05
N SER A 139 -18.33 4.51 -11.67
CA SER A 139 -18.67 5.12 -12.96
C SER A 139 -18.67 6.66 -12.94
N ASP A 140 -18.86 7.26 -11.78
CA ASP A 140 -18.86 8.72 -11.60
C ASP A 140 -17.45 9.26 -11.28
N GLY A 141 -16.44 8.38 -11.18
CA GLY A 141 -15.08 8.72 -10.82
C GLY A 141 -14.87 8.94 -9.31
N ARG A 142 -15.77 8.45 -8.46
CA ARG A 142 -15.56 8.45 -7.00
C ARG A 142 -14.59 7.35 -6.63
N GLU A 143 -13.74 7.62 -5.67
CA GLU A 143 -12.84 6.61 -5.13
C GLU A 143 -13.58 5.71 -4.14
N LEU A 144 -13.79 4.45 -4.55
CA LEU A 144 -14.26 3.39 -3.67
C LEU A 144 -13.15 2.91 -2.75
N PHE A 145 -11.92 2.93 -3.25
CA PHE A 145 -10.71 2.59 -2.53
C PHE A 145 -9.49 3.31 -3.12
N ARG A 146 -8.56 3.71 -2.26
CA ARG A 146 -7.18 4.11 -2.59
C ARG A 146 -6.26 3.54 -1.53
N GLY A 147 -5.23 2.82 -1.93
CA GLY A 147 -4.29 2.20 -0.98
C GLY A 147 -3.07 1.60 -1.64
N GLY A 148 -2.23 0.97 -0.84
CA GLY A 148 -0.96 0.39 -1.29
C GLY A 148 -1.14 -0.72 -2.32
N LEU A 149 -0.24 -0.74 -3.30
CA LEU A 149 -0.05 -1.82 -4.27
C LEU A 149 1.45 -1.92 -4.54
N GLU A 150 2.09 -2.94 -4.01
CA GLU A 150 3.50 -3.18 -4.30
C GLU A 150 3.68 -3.68 -5.74
N GLU A 151 4.82 -3.33 -6.35
CA GLU A 151 5.11 -3.65 -7.74
C GLU A 151 5.05 -5.16 -8.02
N GLU A 152 5.46 -5.95 -7.01
CA GLU A 152 5.45 -7.41 -7.04
C GLU A 152 4.04 -8.03 -7.11
N MET A 153 3.01 -7.29 -6.69
CA MET A 153 1.60 -7.70 -6.70
C MET A 153 0.90 -7.35 -8.02
N VAL A 154 1.41 -6.40 -8.79
CA VAL A 154 0.77 -5.86 -10.01
C VAL A 154 0.45 -6.95 -11.03
N ALA A 155 1.38 -7.87 -11.28
CA ALA A 155 1.16 -8.94 -12.23
C ALA A 155 0.05 -9.91 -11.78
N GLY A 156 0.04 -10.24 -10.49
CA GLY A 156 -1.01 -11.08 -9.88
C GLY A 156 -2.38 -10.40 -9.92
N LEU A 157 -2.43 -9.12 -9.56
CA LEU A 157 -3.68 -8.35 -9.62
C LEU A 157 -4.24 -8.28 -11.05
N ARG A 158 -3.38 -8.02 -12.05
CA ARG A 158 -3.81 -8.00 -13.46
C ARG A 158 -4.40 -9.34 -13.91
N ALA A 159 -3.79 -10.46 -13.52
CA ALA A 159 -4.28 -11.79 -13.84
C ALA A 159 -5.62 -12.07 -13.16
N ALA A 160 -5.75 -11.76 -11.87
CA ALA A 160 -6.97 -11.96 -11.10
C ALA A 160 -8.14 -11.11 -11.63
N LEU A 161 -7.90 -9.85 -11.97
CA LEU A 161 -8.92 -8.99 -12.57
C LEU A 161 -9.44 -9.57 -13.89
N ALA A 162 -8.54 -10.08 -14.74
CA ALA A 162 -8.92 -10.73 -16.00
C ALA A 162 -9.69 -12.04 -15.78
N GLU A 163 -9.29 -12.86 -14.80
CA GLU A 163 -9.92 -14.12 -14.45
C GLU A 163 -11.37 -13.93 -13.98
N HIS A 164 -11.62 -12.92 -13.14
CA HIS A 164 -12.92 -12.62 -12.57
C HIS A 164 -13.75 -11.62 -13.38
N GLY A 165 -13.29 -11.25 -14.59
CA GLY A 165 -14.06 -10.40 -15.52
C GLY A 165 -14.14 -8.92 -15.12
N TYR A 166 -13.24 -8.43 -14.29
CA TYR A 166 -13.12 -7.00 -13.95
C TYR A 166 -12.47 -6.19 -15.07
N PRO A 167 -12.63 -4.84 -15.05
CA PRO A 167 -11.87 -3.96 -15.93
C PRO A 167 -10.36 -4.21 -15.80
N ALA A 168 -9.64 -4.10 -16.93
CA ALA A 168 -8.21 -4.26 -16.93
C ALA A 168 -7.54 -3.20 -16.04
N LEU A 169 -6.44 -3.59 -15.36
CA LEU A 169 -5.67 -2.66 -14.55
C LEU A 169 -5.05 -1.57 -15.45
N GLU A 170 -5.53 -0.34 -15.32
CA GLU A 170 -4.98 0.83 -16.01
C GLU A 170 -3.61 1.21 -15.46
N ALA A 171 -2.75 1.74 -16.34
CA ALA A 171 -1.37 2.09 -15.99
C ALA A 171 -1.27 3.35 -15.12
N SER A 172 -2.31 4.17 -15.09
CA SER A 172 -2.35 5.42 -14.32
C SER A 172 -3.78 5.78 -13.92
N ASP A 173 -3.91 6.48 -12.79
CA ASP A 173 -5.17 7.07 -12.35
C ASP A 173 -5.68 8.08 -13.41
N PRO A 174 -6.85 7.86 -14.02
CA PRO A 174 -7.39 8.75 -15.06
C PRO A 174 -7.66 10.17 -14.53
N PHE A 175 -7.78 10.34 -13.24
CA PHE A 175 -8.02 11.63 -12.60
C PHE A 175 -6.77 12.23 -11.93
N ASP A 176 -5.57 11.68 -12.18
CA ASP A 176 -4.33 12.15 -11.53
C ASP A 176 -4.09 13.65 -11.72
N ALA A 177 -4.35 14.18 -12.91
CA ALA A 177 -4.18 15.59 -13.24
C ALA A 177 -5.26 16.51 -12.63
N ALA A 178 -6.38 15.96 -12.16
CA ALA A 178 -7.47 16.72 -11.56
C ALA A 178 -7.23 17.05 -10.08
N PHE A 179 -6.24 16.43 -9.45
CA PHE A 179 -5.89 16.73 -8.08
C PHE A 179 -5.12 18.04 -7.96
N ILE A 180 -5.58 18.90 -7.07
CA ILE A 180 -4.92 20.16 -6.73
C ILE A 180 -4.45 20.17 -5.29
N THR A 181 -3.33 20.83 -5.01
CA THR A 181 -2.82 20.95 -3.65
C THR A 181 -3.76 21.79 -2.80
N TRP A 182 -4.16 21.24 -1.65
CA TRP A 182 -4.97 21.97 -0.70
C TRP A 182 -4.16 23.03 0.03
N VAL A 183 -4.70 24.25 0.06
CA VAL A 183 -4.17 25.40 0.81
C VAL A 183 -5.23 25.81 1.81
N ASP A 184 -4.90 25.77 3.10
CA ASP A 184 -5.80 26.08 4.19
C ASP A 184 -6.32 27.54 4.11
N GLY A 185 -7.64 27.70 4.04
CA GLY A 185 -8.27 29.02 4.06
C GLY A 185 -8.21 29.79 2.73
N ASP A 186 -7.95 29.12 1.59
CA ASP A 186 -7.92 29.78 0.27
C ASP A 186 -9.32 30.12 -0.30
N GLY A 187 -10.37 29.67 0.40
CA GLY A 187 -11.76 29.98 0.06
C GLY A 187 -12.33 29.25 -1.15
N ARG A 188 -11.63 28.22 -1.65
CA ARG A 188 -12.08 27.41 -2.81
C ARG A 188 -13.07 26.32 -2.45
N LEU A 189 -13.09 25.92 -1.19
CA LEU A 189 -13.91 24.85 -0.66
C LEU A 189 -14.90 25.38 0.37
N ASP A 190 -15.99 24.65 0.53
CA ASP A 190 -16.93 24.88 1.62
C ASP A 190 -16.24 24.77 2.98
N PRO A 191 -16.60 25.63 3.97
CA PRO A 191 -16.01 25.60 5.30
C PRO A 191 -16.05 24.24 5.98
N ASP A 192 -17.10 23.43 5.76
CA ASP A 192 -17.21 22.10 6.35
C ASP A 192 -16.19 21.13 5.74
N ILE A 193 -15.98 21.20 4.42
CA ILE A 193 -14.93 20.44 3.72
C ILE A 193 -13.55 20.85 4.21
N GLU A 194 -13.29 22.16 4.36
CA GLU A 194 -12.02 22.64 4.91
C GLU A 194 -11.78 22.15 6.34
N ASN A 195 -12.83 22.09 7.18
CA ASN A 195 -12.74 21.55 8.53
C ASN A 195 -12.37 20.07 8.53
N LEU A 196 -12.94 19.26 7.63
CA LEU A 196 -12.60 17.86 7.47
C LEU A 196 -11.15 17.67 7.00
N LEU A 197 -10.68 18.45 6.05
CA LEU A 197 -9.28 18.42 5.58
C LEU A 197 -8.30 18.79 6.71
N ARG A 198 -8.62 19.79 7.53
CA ARG A 198 -7.83 20.16 8.72
C ARG A 198 -7.85 19.05 9.78
N ALA A 199 -9.01 18.42 10.01
CA ALA A 199 -9.15 17.32 10.95
C ALA A 199 -8.28 16.13 10.53
N ARG A 200 -8.34 15.74 9.24
CA ARG A 200 -7.51 14.66 8.69
C ARG A 200 -6.02 14.98 8.83
N ARG A 201 -5.58 16.19 8.45
CA ARG A 201 -4.17 16.60 8.58
C ARG A 201 -3.68 16.53 10.03
N ARG A 202 -4.50 17.00 10.99
CA ARG A 202 -4.18 16.90 12.43
C ARG A 202 -4.10 15.46 12.89
N ALA A 203 -5.06 14.62 12.50
CA ALA A 203 -5.08 13.20 12.88
C ALA A 203 -3.82 12.47 12.38
N LEU A 204 -3.36 12.75 11.15
CA LEU A 204 -2.11 12.20 10.62
C LEU A 204 -0.89 12.70 11.41
N THR A 205 -0.85 13.99 11.76
CA THR A 205 0.25 14.58 12.57
C THR A 205 0.29 14.00 13.99
N ASP A 206 -0.87 13.72 14.55
CA ASP A 206 -1.03 13.15 15.90
C ASP A 206 -0.90 11.62 15.93
N GLU A 207 -0.55 10.98 14.80
CA GLU A 207 -0.43 9.52 14.65
C GLU A 207 -1.74 8.77 15.03
N LYS A 208 -2.90 9.33 14.67
CA LYS A 208 -4.24 8.77 14.90
C LYS A 208 -4.86 8.29 13.58
N PRO A 209 -4.43 7.14 13.04
CA PRO A 209 -4.85 6.67 11.72
C PRO A 209 -6.36 6.46 11.60
N GLY A 210 -7.04 5.98 12.64
CA GLY A 210 -8.50 5.81 12.65
C GLY A 210 -9.24 7.14 12.44
N ALA A 211 -8.86 8.19 13.18
CA ALA A 211 -9.48 9.50 13.02
C ALA A 211 -9.18 10.13 11.64
N ALA A 212 -8.03 9.84 11.05
CA ALA A 212 -7.70 10.27 9.70
C ALA A 212 -8.56 9.56 8.65
N GLU A 213 -8.85 8.27 8.84
CA GLU A 213 -9.73 7.49 7.94
C GLU A 213 -11.18 7.92 8.07
N ASP A 214 -11.70 8.17 9.28
CA ASP A 214 -13.05 8.71 9.51
C ASP A 214 -13.26 10.04 8.78
N ALA A 215 -12.26 10.94 8.85
CA ALA A 215 -12.30 12.21 8.13
C ALA A 215 -12.24 12.00 6.61
N LEU A 216 -11.46 11.04 6.13
CA LEU A 216 -11.36 10.69 4.72
C LEU A 216 -12.67 10.12 4.18
N ASP A 217 -13.34 9.24 4.93
CA ASP A 217 -14.65 8.69 4.54
C ASP A 217 -15.74 9.77 4.51
N SER A 218 -15.68 10.74 5.44
CA SER A 218 -16.57 11.91 5.44
C SER A 218 -16.34 12.77 4.18
N LEU A 219 -15.08 13.00 3.79
CA LEU A 219 -14.72 13.72 2.57
C LEU A 219 -15.20 12.99 1.31
N ARG A 220 -15.00 11.67 1.24
CA ARG A 220 -15.51 10.83 0.12
C ARG A 220 -17.03 10.92 0.00
N THR A 221 -17.74 10.87 1.13
CA THR A 221 -19.19 11.01 1.18
C THR A 221 -19.65 12.38 0.65
N ALA A 222 -18.89 13.43 0.97
CA ALA A 222 -19.11 14.78 0.44
C ALA A 222 -18.66 14.97 -1.02
N GLY A 223 -18.20 13.90 -1.69
CA GLY A 223 -17.72 13.97 -3.07
C GLY A 223 -16.34 14.59 -3.24
N VAL A 224 -15.53 14.64 -2.18
CA VAL A 224 -14.16 15.15 -2.22
C VAL A 224 -13.18 13.98 -2.05
N MET A 225 -12.44 13.69 -3.10
CA MET A 225 -11.39 12.68 -3.11
C MET A 225 -10.09 13.33 -2.64
N VAL A 226 -9.37 12.65 -1.75
CA VAL A 226 -8.15 13.21 -1.13
C VAL A 226 -7.01 12.22 -1.20
N ARG A 227 -5.82 12.73 -1.47
CA ARG A 227 -4.56 11.97 -1.43
C ARG A 227 -3.44 12.81 -0.82
N ASP A 228 -2.38 12.14 -0.40
CA ASP A 228 -1.14 12.78 0.02
C ASP A 228 -0.06 12.53 -1.05
N ARG A 229 0.56 13.60 -1.54
CA ARG A 229 1.67 13.54 -2.49
C ARG A 229 2.75 14.55 -2.09
N ASP A 230 3.98 14.11 -2.01
CA ASP A 230 5.15 14.94 -1.63
C ASP A 230 4.93 15.67 -0.28
N GLY A 231 4.34 14.98 0.70
CA GLY A 231 4.03 15.54 2.02
C GLY A 231 2.93 16.60 2.02
N ARG A 232 2.18 16.72 0.93
CA ARG A 232 1.08 17.69 0.79
C ARG A 232 -0.24 16.97 0.54
N GLN A 233 -1.27 17.44 1.22
CA GLN A 233 -2.63 16.99 0.97
C GLN A 233 -3.15 17.61 -0.33
N GLN A 234 -3.64 16.77 -1.22
CA GLN A 234 -4.27 17.17 -2.49
C GLN A 234 -5.72 16.70 -2.48
N TYR A 235 -6.58 17.41 -3.17
CA TYR A 235 -7.99 17.06 -3.30
C TYR A 235 -8.49 17.21 -4.73
N ARG A 236 -9.58 16.52 -5.02
CA ARG A 236 -10.36 16.59 -6.25
C ARG A 236 -11.84 16.50 -5.89
N VAL A 237 -12.68 17.36 -6.47
CA VAL A 237 -14.13 17.30 -6.31
C VAL A 237 -14.74 16.46 -7.44
N VAL A 238 -15.59 15.49 -7.10
CA VAL A 238 -16.28 14.64 -8.08
C VAL A 238 -17.39 15.46 -8.75
N GLY A 239 -17.51 15.33 -10.08
CA GLY A 239 -18.50 16.07 -10.86
C GLY A 239 -18.03 17.44 -11.37
N THR A 240 -16.85 17.90 -10.98
CA THR A 240 -16.21 19.03 -11.62
C THR A 240 -15.34 18.51 -12.78
N SER A 241 -15.96 18.23 -13.93
CA SER A 241 -15.23 18.15 -15.19
C SER A 241 -14.48 19.48 -15.33
N ALA A 242 -13.16 19.45 -15.37
CA ALA A 242 -12.39 20.59 -15.78
C ALA A 242 -12.79 20.90 -17.23
N SER A 243 -13.77 21.76 -17.43
CA SER A 243 -13.98 22.38 -18.74
C SER A 243 -12.66 23.05 -19.10
N PRO A 244 -12.05 22.72 -20.24
CA PRO A 244 -10.93 23.50 -20.72
C PRO A 244 -11.44 24.94 -20.86
N SER A 245 -10.82 25.85 -20.13
CA SER A 245 -11.05 27.29 -20.27
C SER A 245 -10.93 27.63 -21.74
N HIS A 246 -12.07 27.87 -22.36
CA HIS A 246 -12.19 28.44 -23.68
C HIS A 246 -11.54 29.83 -23.58
N GLU A 247 -10.30 29.90 -23.98
CA GLU A 247 -9.59 31.13 -24.22
C GLU A 247 -10.42 31.92 -25.23
N ALA A 248 -11.13 32.91 -24.71
CA ALA A 248 -11.92 33.81 -25.54
C ALA A 248 -10.94 34.58 -26.44
N ASP A 249 -10.92 34.14 -27.68
CA ASP A 249 -10.38 34.86 -28.81
C ASP A 249 -10.98 36.30 -28.82
N HIS A 250 -10.16 37.26 -28.57
CA HIS A 250 -10.50 38.68 -28.65
C HIS A 250 -10.19 39.12 -30.09
N PRO A 251 -11.20 39.33 -30.96
CA PRO A 251 -10.92 39.97 -32.23
C PRO A 251 -10.65 41.45 -31.98
N GLY A 252 -9.42 41.85 -32.31
CA GLY A 252 -9.01 43.25 -32.34
C GLY A 252 -9.83 44.12 -33.34
N HIS A 253 -10.10 45.29 -32.92
CA HIS A 253 -10.30 46.48 -33.77
C HIS A 253 -9.41 47.59 -33.27
#